data_96926e97c909e58802c8df7a106ee4ee
#
_entry.id   96926e97c909e58802c8df7a106ee4ee
#
_cell.length_a   1.000
_cell.length_b   1.000
_cell.length_c   1.000
_cell.angle_alpha   90.00
_cell.angle_beta   90.00
_cell.angle_gamma   90.00
#
_symmetry.space_group_name_H-M   'P 1'
#
loop_
_entity.id
_entity.type
_entity.pdbx_description
1 polymer ?
#
loop_
_entity_poly.entity_id
_entity_poly.type
_entity_poly.pdbx_seq_one_letter_code
_entity_poly.pdbx_strand_id
1 'polypeptide(L)'
;MNETGRVSASDLVVNNIRSKIQRGELKVGDRLPVEADLARELNVGRSSLREGIKILTTYGVVESRQGEGTFITDNVARNFFEYTGFFPSKENSEYLVELRRVIEVGNIAAIYDRVTPQQYDQLEKLVDVFDEEHTIDEYVEADYNFHNMLIEITGNPMLIQVNNM
;
A
#
# COMPACT_ATOMS: atom_id res chain seq x y z
N MET A 1 -24.89 24.83 14.70
CA MET A 1 -23.75 25.20 15.58
C MET A 1 -22.53 24.57 14.94
N ASN A 2 -21.69 25.42 14.30
CA ASN A 2 -20.48 24.95 13.60
C ASN A 2 -19.40 24.65 14.65
N GLU A 3 -19.07 23.38 14.87
CA GLU A 3 -17.80 23.02 15.46
C GLU A 3 -16.70 23.27 14.43
N THR A 4 -16.12 24.46 14.45
CA THR A 4 -14.81 24.72 13.83
C THR A 4 -13.78 23.91 14.62
N GLY A 5 -13.55 22.68 14.20
CA GLY A 5 -12.57 21.79 14.80
C GLY A 5 -11.20 22.46 14.81
N ARG A 6 -10.71 22.75 16.01
CA ARG A 6 -9.36 23.28 16.24
C ARG A 6 -8.37 22.25 15.74
N VAL A 7 -7.68 22.53 14.63
CA VAL A 7 -6.64 21.66 14.08
C VAL A 7 -5.62 21.40 15.17
N SER A 8 -5.42 20.13 15.53
CA SER A 8 -4.45 19.77 16.56
C SER A 8 -3.01 20.00 16.07
N ALA A 9 -2.06 20.12 17.00
CA ALA A 9 -0.67 20.28 16.63
C ALA A 9 -0.11 19.01 15.92
N SER A 10 -0.66 17.84 16.20
CA SER A 10 -0.35 16.60 15.47
C SER A 10 -0.93 16.61 14.05
N ASP A 11 -2.13 17.17 13.87
CA ASP A 11 -2.71 17.33 12.52
C ASP A 11 -1.90 18.31 11.66
N LEU A 12 -1.32 19.34 12.26
CA LEU A 12 -0.42 20.25 11.54
C LEU A 12 0.80 19.49 10.98
N VAL A 13 1.38 18.57 11.75
CA VAL A 13 2.49 17.72 11.29
C VAL A 13 2.05 16.85 10.12
N VAL A 14 0.94 16.14 10.27
CA VAL A 14 0.39 15.26 9.22
C VAL A 14 0.12 16.04 7.93
N ASN A 15 -0.56 17.19 8.06
CA ASN A 15 -0.90 18.02 6.91
C ASN A 15 0.33 18.62 6.23
N ASN A 16 1.36 19.01 6.98
CA ASN A 16 2.60 19.53 6.41
C ASN A 16 3.32 18.46 5.56
N ILE A 17 3.54 17.27 6.12
CA ILE A 17 4.21 16.17 5.41
C ILE A 17 3.40 15.79 4.16
N ARG A 18 2.07 15.64 4.29
CA ARG A 18 1.19 15.36 3.15
C ARG A 18 1.33 16.41 2.05
N SER A 19 1.32 17.70 2.41
CA SER A 19 1.46 18.78 1.45
C SER A 19 2.82 18.79 0.75
N LYS A 20 3.91 18.49 1.48
CA LYS A 20 5.26 18.36 0.90
C LYS A 20 5.33 17.20 -0.10
N ILE A 21 4.69 16.06 0.21
CA ILE A 21 4.59 14.91 -0.71
C ILE A 21 3.79 15.30 -1.96
N GLN A 22 2.63 15.93 -1.79
CA GLN A 22 1.78 16.36 -2.91
C GLN A 22 2.45 17.38 -3.85
N ARG A 23 3.34 18.23 -3.31
CA ARG A 23 4.14 19.18 -4.10
C ARG A 23 5.42 18.56 -4.68
N GLY A 24 5.68 17.29 -4.39
CA GLY A 24 6.90 16.61 -4.85
C GLY A 24 8.19 17.04 -4.13
N GLU A 25 8.08 17.77 -3.02
CA GLU A 25 9.20 18.19 -2.17
C GLU A 25 9.74 17.03 -1.33
N LEU A 26 8.91 16.04 -1.05
CA LEU A 26 9.24 14.76 -0.42
C LEU A 26 8.78 13.62 -1.31
N LYS A 27 9.64 12.63 -1.50
CA LYS A 27 9.40 11.43 -2.32
C LYS A 27 9.64 10.18 -1.49
N VAL A 28 9.11 9.06 -1.95
CA VAL A 28 9.38 7.73 -1.37
C VAL A 28 10.90 7.51 -1.32
N GLY A 29 11.37 7.08 -0.15
CA GLY A 29 12.80 6.91 0.16
C GLY A 29 13.47 8.12 0.79
N ASP A 30 12.87 9.30 0.74
CA ASP A 30 13.44 10.50 1.36
C ASP A 30 13.41 10.39 2.88
N ARG A 31 14.49 10.84 3.52
CA ARG A 31 14.60 10.93 4.96
C ARG A 31 14.00 12.24 5.47
N LEU A 32 13.15 12.16 6.47
CA LEU A 32 12.67 13.34 7.19
C LEU A 32 13.80 13.98 8.02
N PRO A 33 13.75 15.31 8.25
CA PRO A 33 14.61 15.96 9.22
C PRO A 33 14.50 15.28 10.59
N VAL A 34 15.55 15.38 11.41
CA VAL A 34 15.50 14.84 12.77
C VAL A 34 14.38 15.52 13.57
N GLU A 35 13.75 14.79 14.50
CA GLU A 35 12.57 15.24 15.24
C GLU A 35 12.73 16.66 15.82
N ALA A 36 13.91 17.00 16.35
CA ALA A 36 14.15 18.31 16.97
C ALA A 36 14.08 19.47 15.95
N ASP A 37 14.57 19.25 14.74
CA ASP A 37 14.57 20.26 13.69
C ASP A 37 13.19 20.38 13.05
N LEU A 38 12.54 19.26 12.80
CA LEU A 38 11.18 19.24 12.25
C LEU A 38 10.18 19.87 13.22
N ALA A 39 10.29 19.62 14.52
CA ALA A 39 9.45 20.26 15.54
C ALA A 39 9.66 21.79 15.57
N ARG A 40 10.90 22.24 15.41
CA ARG A 40 11.24 23.68 15.33
C ARG A 40 10.70 24.30 14.06
N GLU A 41 10.90 23.64 12.91
CA GLU A 41 10.39 24.09 11.61
C GLU A 41 8.87 24.30 11.63
N LEU A 42 8.14 23.35 12.21
CA LEU A 42 6.68 23.36 12.28
C LEU A 42 6.12 24.15 13.47
N ASN A 43 7.00 24.66 14.33
CA ASN A 43 6.62 25.36 15.57
C ASN A 43 5.63 24.54 16.45
N VAL A 44 5.90 23.24 16.60
CA VAL A 44 5.11 22.31 17.43
C VAL A 44 5.93 21.71 18.57
N GLY A 45 5.25 21.27 19.61
CA GLY A 45 5.89 20.52 20.71
C GLY A 45 6.38 19.14 20.24
N ARG A 46 7.46 18.63 20.88
CA ARG A 46 8.01 17.30 20.55
C ARG A 46 6.99 16.18 20.69
N SER A 47 6.09 16.25 21.70
CA SER A 47 5.01 15.27 21.89
C SER A 47 4.04 15.26 20.71
N SER A 48 3.61 16.44 20.27
CA SER A 48 2.71 16.58 19.12
C SER A 48 3.37 16.15 17.80
N LEU A 49 4.68 16.43 17.63
CA LEU A 49 5.43 15.91 16.49
C LEU A 49 5.44 14.39 16.47
N ARG A 50 5.79 13.75 17.60
CA ARG A 50 5.82 12.28 17.70
C ARG A 50 4.47 11.65 17.46
N GLU A 51 3.39 12.28 17.95
CA GLU A 51 2.03 11.85 17.68
C GLU A 51 1.70 11.92 16.18
N GLY A 52 2.02 13.04 15.51
CA GLY A 52 1.86 13.18 14.06
C GLY A 52 2.67 12.16 13.26
N ILE A 53 3.93 11.91 13.64
CA ILE A 53 4.76 10.86 13.03
C ILE A 53 4.15 9.48 13.26
N LYS A 54 3.64 9.20 14.46
CA LYS A 54 2.96 7.92 14.76
C LYS A 54 1.73 7.73 13.88
N ILE A 55 0.92 8.76 13.69
CA ILE A 55 -0.23 8.73 12.77
C ILE A 55 0.23 8.39 11.35
N LEU A 56 1.25 9.09 10.84
CA LEU A 56 1.80 8.84 9.51
C LEU A 56 2.38 7.43 9.36
N THR A 57 3.03 6.90 10.42
CA THR A 57 3.53 5.51 10.45
C THR A 57 2.37 4.52 10.40
N THR A 58 1.31 4.78 11.17
CA THR A 58 0.09 3.96 11.17
C THR A 58 -0.53 3.86 9.77
N TYR A 59 -0.55 4.98 9.04
CA TYR A 59 -1.04 5.00 7.65
C TYR A 59 -0.01 4.52 6.62
N GLY A 60 1.20 4.11 7.01
CA GLY A 60 2.23 3.64 6.08
C GLY A 60 2.83 4.73 5.19
N VAL A 61 2.66 6.00 5.55
CA VAL A 61 3.25 7.14 4.85
C VAL A 61 4.72 7.33 5.22
N VAL A 62 5.08 6.98 6.45
CA VAL A 62 6.46 7.00 6.93
C VAL A 62 6.82 5.72 7.68
N GLU A 63 8.10 5.40 7.70
CA GLU A 63 8.69 4.28 8.43
C GLU A 63 9.85 4.76 9.27
N SER A 64 9.89 4.40 10.56
CA SER A 64 11.01 4.68 11.44
C SER A 64 11.99 3.52 11.46
N ARG A 65 13.24 3.77 11.07
CA ARG A 65 14.33 2.79 11.09
C ARG A 65 15.26 3.11 12.25
N GLN A 66 15.51 2.10 13.09
CA GLN A 66 16.32 2.28 14.30
C GLN A 66 17.74 2.76 13.96
N GLY A 67 18.15 3.88 14.53
CA GLY A 67 19.46 4.49 14.28
C GLY A 67 19.60 5.25 12.96
N GLU A 68 18.70 5.07 12.02
CA GLU A 68 18.79 5.68 10.69
C GLU A 68 17.85 6.89 10.53
N GLY A 69 16.71 6.91 11.23
CA GLY A 69 15.72 7.99 11.17
C GLY A 69 14.38 7.56 10.63
N THR A 70 13.58 8.54 10.19
CA THR A 70 12.25 8.34 9.63
C THR A 70 12.27 8.64 8.12
N PHE A 71 11.71 7.74 7.33
CA PHE A 71 11.73 7.80 5.87
C PHE A 71 10.31 7.81 5.32
N ILE A 72 10.12 8.48 4.17
CA ILE A 72 8.85 8.43 3.41
C ILE A 72 8.73 7.06 2.77
N THR A 73 7.55 6.44 2.89
CA THR A 73 7.21 5.16 2.27
C THR A 73 5.88 5.25 1.52
N ASP A 74 5.51 4.21 0.81
CA ASP A 74 4.23 4.03 0.14
C ASP A 74 3.46 2.80 0.64
N ASN A 75 3.71 2.39 1.88
CA ASN A 75 3.09 1.23 2.51
C ASN A 75 1.61 1.48 2.93
N VAL A 76 0.95 2.49 2.37
CA VAL A 76 -0.42 2.89 2.74
C VAL A 76 -1.40 1.73 2.55
N ALA A 77 -1.31 1.07 1.41
CA ALA A 77 -2.19 -0.03 1.08
C ALA A 77 -1.92 -1.24 1.99
N ARG A 78 -0.66 -1.63 2.17
CA ARG A 78 -0.25 -2.71 3.07
C ARG A 78 -0.81 -2.51 4.48
N ASN A 79 -0.64 -1.33 5.06
CA ASN A 79 -1.12 -1.06 6.40
C ASN A 79 -2.66 -1.12 6.50
N PHE A 80 -3.38 -0.68 5.45
CA PHE A 80 -4.84 -0.77 5.42
C PHE A 80 -5.31 -2.23 5.57
N PHE A 81 -4.67 -3.18 4.90
CA PHE A 81 -5.07 -4.58 4.96
C PHE A 81 -4.53 -5.32 6.20
N GLU A 82 -3.36 -4.94 6.72
CA GLU A 82 -2.93 -5.44 8.03
C GLU A 82 -3.98 -5.13 9.12
N TYR A 83 -4.64 -3.98 9.05
CA TYR A 83 -5.75 -3.65 9.95
C TYR A 83 -6.97 -4.54 9.75
N THR A 84 -7.31 -4.92 8.53
CA THR A 84 -8.42 -5.86 8.29
C THR A 84 -8.10 -7.26 8.81
N GLY A 85 -6.82 -7.66 8.84
CA GLY A 85 -6.34 -8.91 9.40
C GLY A 85 -6.45 -9.03 10.93
N PHE A 86 -6.62 -7.92 11.65
CA PHE A 86 -6.88 -7.97 13.11
C PHE A 86 -8.22 -8.63 13.47
N PHE A 87 -9.12 -8.71 12.53
CA PHE A 87 -10.43 -9.34 12.72
C PHE A 87 -10.63 -10.46 11.69
N PRO A 88 -9.80 -11.56 11.75
CA PRO A 88 -9.96 -12.67 10.85
C PRO A 88 -11.33 -13.30 11.08
N SER A 89 -12.20 -13.21 10.10
CA SER A 89 -13.45 -13.94 10.06
C SER A 89 -13.57 -14.65 8.72
N LYS A 90 -14.38 -15.70 8.68
CA LYS A 90 -14.67 -16.40 7.43
C LYS A 90 -15.30 -15.44 6.42
N GLU A 91 -16.19 -14.56 6.92
CA GLU A 91 -16.85 -13.54 6.11
C GLU A 91 -15.85 -12.55 5.50
N ASN A 92 -14.84 -12.11 6.26
CA ASN A 92 -13.80 -11.21 5.73
C ASN A 92 -13.00 -11.86 4.61
N SER A 93 -12.71 -13.15 4.71
CA SER A 93 -12.02 -13.91 3.64
C SER A 93 -12.89 -13.98 2.38
N GLU A 94 -14.19 -14.22 2.52
CA GLU A 94 -15.12 -14.25 1.40
C GLU A 94 -15.21 -12.87 0.72
N TYR A 95 -15.28 -11.77 1.49
CA TYR A 95 -15.29 -10.40 0.94
C TYR A 95 -13.99 -10.03 0.24
N LEU A 96 -12.83 -10.50 0.72
CA LEU A 96 -11.55 -10.28 0.05
C LEU A 96 -11.48 -11.00 -1.30
N VAL A 97 -11.97 -12.23 -1.37
CA VAL A 97 -12.09 -12.99 -2.64
C VAL A 97 -13.04 -12.29 -3.61
N GLU A 98 -14.19 -11.79 -3.11
CA GLU A 98 -15.13 -11.03 -3.93
C GLU A 98 -14.51 -9.73 -4.45
N LEU A 99 -13.80 -8.98 -3.59
CA LEU A 99 -13.08 -7.76 -3.99
C LEU A 99 -12.03 -8.04 -5.06
N ARG A 100 -11.21 -9.08 -4.88
CA ARG A 100 -10.22 -9.53 -5.85
C ARG A 100 -10.90 -9.82 -7.20
N ARG A 101 -11.96 -10.61 -7.19
CA ARG A 101 -12.73 -10.94 -8.40
C ARG A 101 -13.25 -9.69 -9.12
N VAL A 102 -13.78 -8.71 -8.42
CA VAL A 102 -14.29 -7.46 -9.00
C VAL A 102 -13.15 -6.67 -9.65
N ILE A 103 -11.99 -6.58 -8.98
CA ILE A 103 -10.81 -5.87 -9.50
C ILE A 103 -10.29 -6.56 -10.76
N GLU A 104 -10.11 -7.87 -10.74
CA GLU A 104 -9.53 -8.62 -11.87
C GLU A 104 -10.44 -8.63 -13.09
N VAL A 105 -11.70 -8.97 -12.90
CA VAL A 105 -12.69 -8.97 -14.01
C VAL A 105 -12.87 -7.56 -14.58
N GLY A 106 -12.88 -6.53 -13.72
CA GLY A 106 -12.98 -5.13 -14.15
C GLY A 106 -11.77 -4.66 -14.97
N ASN A 107 -10.61 -5.28 -14.82
CA ASN A 107 -9.39 -4.92 -15.53
C ASN A 107 -9.11 -5.75 -16.80
N ILE A 108 -9.94 -6.73 -17.14
CA ILE A 108 -9.71 -7.61 -18.32
C ILE A 108 -9.48 -6.81 -19.58
N ALA A 109 -10.24 -5.75 -19.84
CA ALA A 109 -10.05 -4.91 -21.03
C ALA A 109 -8.68 -4.24 -21.03
N ALA A 110 -8.23 -3.72 -19.90
CA ALA A 110 -6.91 -3.09 -19.78
C ALA A 110 -5.76 -4.11 -19.91
N ILE A 111 -5.95 -5.33 -19.45
CA ILE A 111 -5.01 -6.44 -19.59
C ILE A 111 -4.93 -6.85 -21.07
N TYR A 112 -6.07 -7.04 -21.73
CA TYR A 112 -6.15 -7.44 -23.13
C TYR A 112 -5.40 -6.48 -24.06
N ASP A 113 -5.54 -5.17 -23.82
CA ASP A 113 -4.89 -4.14 -24.63
C ASP A 113 -3.37 -4.01 -24.39
N ARG A 114 -2.85 -4.57 -23.31
CA ARG A 114 -1.47 -4.36 -22.86
C ARG A 114 -0.63 -5.62 -22.79
N VAL A 115 -1.26 -6.78 -22.71
CA VAL A 115 -0.55 -8.05 -22.58
C VAL A 115 0.37 -8.28 -23.78
N THR A 116 1.65 -8.56 -23.49
CA THR A 116 2.61 -8.96 -24.52
C THR A 116 2.53 -10.46 -24.80
N PRO A 117 2.97 -10.94 -25.97
CA PRO A 117 3.02 -12.37 -26.27
C PRO A 117 3.80 -13.17 -25.20
N GLN A 118 4.91 -12.62 -24.72
CA GLN A 118 5.72 -13.26 -23.68
C GLN A 118 4.98 -13.39 -22.34
N GLN A 119 4.22 -12.35 -21.95
CA GLN A 119 3.40 -12.39 -20.74
C GLN A 119 2.23 -13.36 -20.90
N TYR A 120 1.64 -13.43 -22.10
CA TYR A 120 0.59 -14.41 -22.38
C TYR A 120 1.11 -15.85 -22.21
N ASP A 121 2.28 -16.17 -22.82
CA ASP A 121 2.92 -17.49 -22.68
C ASP A 121 3.26 -17.82 -21.22
N GLN A 122 3.59 -16.82 -20.40
CA GLN A 122 3.83 -17.01 -18.97
C GLN A 122 2.54 -17.27 -18.18
N LEU A 123 1.46 -16.54 -18.48
CA LEU A 123 0.16 -16.79 -17.88
C LEU A 123 -0.36 -18.20 -18.22
N GLU A 124 -0.20 -18.64 -19.48
CA GLU A 124 -0.59 -19.98 -19.91
C GLU A 124 0.14 -21.05 -19.08
N LYS A 125 1.45 -20.95 -18.92
CA LYS A 125 2.24 -21.86 -18.08
C LYS A 125 1.81 -21.91 -16.62
N LEU A 126 1.37 -20.78 -16.07
CA LEU A 126 0.87 -20.73 -14.69
C LEU A 126 -0.50 -21.45 -14.58
N VAL A 127 -1.32 -21.38 -15.63
CA VAL A 127 -2.60 -22.11 -15.69
C VAL A 127 -2.37 -23.60 -15.86
N ASP A 128 -1.39 -24.02 -16.70
CA ASP A 128 -1.06 -25.42 -16.94
C ASP A 128 -0.71 -26.21 -15.65
N VAL A 129 -0.17 -25.52 -14.62
CA VAL A 129 0.10 -26.13 -13.30
C VAL A 129 -1.16 -26.74 -12.70
N PHE A 130 -2.36 -26.22 -12.99
CA PHE A 130 -3.61 -26.74 -12.43
C PHE A 130 -4.15 -27.97 -13.14
N ASP A 131 -3.60 -28.28 -14.31
CA ASP A 131 -4.00 -29.46 -15.12
C ASP A 131 -3.12 -30.70 -14.82
N GLU A 132 -2.05 -30.55 -14.04
CA GLU A 132 -1.11 -31.61 -13.67
C GLU A 132 -1.14 -31.88 -12.15
N GLU A 133 -0.60 -33.06 -11.73
CA GLU A 133 -0.46 -33.36 -10.29
C GLU A 133 0.74 -32.60 -9.70
N HIS A 134 0.44 -31.60 -8.86
CA HIS A 134 1.41 -30.80 -8.13
C HIS A 134 1.14 -30.81 -6.62
N THR A 135 2.09 -30.32 -5.85
CA THR A 135 1.92 -30.09 -4.42
C THR A 135 1.01 -28.88 -4.15
N ILE A 136 0.43 -28.83 -2.96
CA ILE A 136 -0.40 -27.66 -2.54
C ILE A 136 0.40 -26.36 -2.62
N ASP A 137 1.69 -26.40 -2.25
CA ASP A 137 2.55 -25.21 -2.27
C ASP A 137 2.77 -24.72 -3.71
N GLU A 138 2.94 -25.63 -4.69
CA GLU A 138 3.07 -25.27 -6.10
C GLU A 138 1.77 -24.65 -6.67
N TYR A 139 0.61 -25.17 -6.29
CA TYR A 139 -0.67 -24.57 -6.65
C TYR A 139 -0.83 -23.17 -6.08
N VAL A 140 -0.50 -22.98 -4.80
CA VAL A 140 -0.57 -21.66 -4.14
C VAL A 140 0.37 -20.66 -4.79
N GLU A 141 1.59 -21.10 -5.13
CA GLU A 141 2.57 -20.25 -5.81
C GLU A 141 2.13 -19.88 -7.23
N ALA A 142 1.57 -20.83 -7.98
CA ALA A 142 1.05 -20.57 -9.33
C ALA A 142 -0.14 -19.62 -9.30
N ASP A 143 -1.10 -19.82 -8.38
CA ASP A 143 -2.24 -18.92 -8.17
C ASP A 143 -1.78 -17.50 -7.86
N TYR A 144 -0.89 -17.36 -6.89
CA TYR A 144 -0.33 -16.07 -6.50
C TYR A 144 0.36 -15.36 -7.68
N ASN A 145 1.23 -16.07 -8.41
CA ASN A 145 1.97 -15.52 -9.54
C ASN A 145 1.04 -15.15 -10.72
N PHE A 146 0.01 -15.95 -10.98
CA PHE A 146 -0.99 -15.67 -12.01
C PHE A 146 -1.73 -14.36 -11.73
N HIS A 147 -2.28 -14.21 -10.54
CA HIS A 147 -3.03 -13.02 -10.14
C HIS A 147 -2.14 -11.77 -10.08
N ASN A 148 -0.92 -11.89 -9.58
CA ASN A 148 0.05 -10.80 -9.59
C ASN A 148 0.36 -10.32 -11.02
N MET A 149 0.62 -11.25 -11.93
CA MET A 149 0.92 -10.91 -13.32
C MET A 149 -0.25 -10.20 -14.00
N LEU A 150 -1.50 -10.62 -13.76
CA LEU A 150 -2.68 -9.92 -14.29
C LEU A 150 -2.71 -8.46 -13.86
N ILE A 151 -2.42 -8.19 -12.60
CA ILE A 151 -2.42 -6.82 -12.08
C ILE A 151 -1.23 -6.01 -12.60
N GLU A 152 -0.04 -6.61 -12.68
CA GLU A 152 1.15 -5.94 -13.23
C GLU A 152 0.96 -5.52 -14.69
N ILE A 153 0.32 -6.35 -15.52
CA ILE A 153 -0.01 -6.03 -16.91
C ILE A 153 -0.86 -4.77 -17.02
N THR A 154 -1.71 -4.48 -16.04
CA THR A 154 -2.50 -3.24 -16.04
C THR A 154 -1.64 -1.99 -16.04
N GLY A 155 -0.41 -2.07 -15.50
CA GLY A 155 0.49 -0.93 -15.30
C GLY A 155 -0.06 0.13 -14.34
N ASN A 156 -1.12 -0.18 -13.58
CA ASN A 156 -1.71 0.73 -12.62
C ASN A 156 -1.03 0.57 -11.25
N PRO A 157 -0.21 1.55 -10.80
CA PRO A 157 0.54 1.42 -9.57
C PRO A 157 -0.35 1.26 -8.33
N MET A 158 -1.57 1.80 -8.34
CA MET A 158 -2.51 1.64 -7.22
C MET A 158 -3.04 0.20 -7.13
N LEU A 159 -3.34 -0.44 -8.28
CA LEU A 159 -3.74 -1.85 -8.28
C LEU A 159 -2.60 -2.77 -7.87
N ILE A 160 -1.37 -2.49 -8.33
CA ILE A 160 -0.17 -3.24 -7.94
C ILE A 160 0.05 -3.14 -6.41
N GLN A 161 -0.09 -1.96 -5.82
CA GLN A 161 -0.01 -1.80 -4.37
C GLN A 161 -1.09 -2.58 -3.63
N VAL A 162 -2.33 -2.54 -4.10
CA VAL A 162 -3.46 -3.27 -3.50
C VAL A 162 -3.25 -4.78 -3.58
N ASN A 163 -2.65 -5.30 -4.64
CA ASN A 163 -2.47 -6.73 -4.85
C ASN A 163 -1.27 -7.32 -4.08
N ASN A 164 -0.21 -6.53 -3.85
CA ASN A 164 1.00 -6.96 -3.11
C ASN A 164 0.79 -7.01 -1.58
N MET A 165 -0.45 -7.09 -1.15
CA MET A 165 -0.91 -7.16 0.23
C MET A 165 -1.36 -8.55 0.60
#